data_15c07063ad8a60a23ef0a7436d349108
#
_entry.id   15c07063ad8a60a23ef0a7436d349108
#
_cell.length_a   1.000
_cell.length_b   1.000
_cell.length_c   1.000
_cell.angle_alpha   90.00
_cell.angle_beta   90.00
_cell.angle_gamma   90.00
#
_symmetry.space_group_name_H-M   'P 1'
#
loop_
_entity.id
_entity.type
_entity.pdbx_description
1 polymer ?
#
loop_
_entity_poly.entity_id
_entity_poly.type
_entity_poly.pdbx_seq_one_letter_code
_entity_poly.pdbx_strand_id
1 'polypeptide(L)'
;MLSDYFAHQAYNGKLRLRLDDTNPSKEKEEFQDAIIEDLALMGIKPDFVSFTSDHFDRLYDACLTLIKSGNAYSDDTDVETMRDERGRGIASKRRERTVEENLRIFDEMKVGSEEGLKNCIRAKISVDNPNKAMRDPVIYRCNPNDAHHRTGTQWKMYPTYDLACPVVDSFEGVTHALRSTEYTDRNPQFQWFIDTLKLRQVYMWDFARMNFIRTFLSKRKLAKLVDAGRVWGWDDPRMPTIRGVRRRGMTIPALRDFILKQGPSRNVVSMDWGSFWATNKKEIDPIAPRHTAILKKDVVKVAIMGEEAPEEPRSEEKPLHPKNSAIGTKKVTFSKELIMDQADAKSFKYGEEITIMQWGNAFVRSIASGDPITSITCELNLKGDVRATEKKVTWLSSEGQKLIPAELWDFDYLITKDKLEEEDDLEKFLTPVTATMEEALCDENVTKYKKDDIIQLERRGYYRVDKGYDEGDEKKIVLFCIPTGKGK
;
A
#
# COMPACT_ATOMS: atom_id res chain seq x y z
N MET A 1 -10.23 -6.85 -1.63
CA MET A 1 -9.75 -8.25 -1.65
C MET A 1 -10.62 -9.21 -0.84
N LEU A 2 -10.85 -8.99 0.49
CA LEU A 2 -11.78 -9.89 1.24
C LEU A 2 -13.17 -9.92 0.63
N SER A 3 -13.79 -8.75 0.40
CA SER A 3 -15.13 -8.67 -0.21
C SER A 3 -15.17 -9.28 -1.61
N ASP A 4 -14.12 -9.08 -2.42
CA ASP A 4 -13.97 -9.68 -3.73
C ASP A 4 -13.86 -11.22 -3.67
N TYR A 5 -13.05 -11.72 -2.73
CA TYR A 5 -12.94 -13.16 -2.51
C TYR A 5 -14.29 -13.80 -2.11
N PHE A 6 -14.98 -13.20 -1.12
CA PHE A 6 -16.26 -13.74 -0.67
C PHE A 6 -17.34 -13.61 -1.75
N ALA A 7 -17.40 -12.48 -2.47
CA ALA A 7 -18.35 -12.31 -3.55
C ALA A 7 -18.11 -13.33 -4.68
N HIS A 8 -16.93 -13.34 -5.30
CA HIS A 8 -16.70 -14.06 -6.54
C HIS A 8 -16.24 -15.51 -6.34
N GLN A 9 -15.38 -15.78 -5.33
CA GLN A 9 -14.74 -17.10 -5.21
C GLN A 9 -15.42 -18.02 -4.20
N ALA A 10 -15.81 -17.48 -3.03
CA ALA A 10 -16.40 -18.31 -1.99
C ALA A 10 -17.89 -18.60 -2.19
N TYR A 11 -18.65 -17.61 -2.68
CA TYR A 11 -20.12 -17.72 -2.73
C TYR A 11 -20.74 -17.51 -4.11
N ASN A 12 -19.94 -17.30 -5.15
CA ASN A 12 -20.41 -17.04 -6.51
C ASN A 12 -21.48 -15.93 -6.57
N GLY A 13 -21.26 -14.90 -5.82
CA GLY A 13 -22.13 -13.72 -5.72
C GLY A 13 -21.68 -12.59 -6.62
N LYS A 14 -22.10 -11.38 -6.27
CA LYS A 14 -21.80 -10.15 -7.00
C LYS A 14 -21.11 -9.13 -6.08
N LEU A 15 -20.09 -8.44 -6.59
CA LEU A 15 -19.41 -7.37 -5.90
C LEU A 15 -19.91 -6.01 -6.39
N ARG A 16 -20.39 -5.19 -5.46
CA ARG A 16 -20.76 -3.80 -5.73
C ARG A 16 -19.72 -2.85 -5.14
N LEU A 17 -19.27 -1.92 -5.95
CA LEU A 17 -18.53 -0.74 -5.51
C LEU A 17 -19.48 0.44 -5.47
N ARG A 18 -19.71 1.02 -4.29
CA ARG A 18 -20.41 2.29 -4.15
C ARG A 18 -19.48 3.33 -3.56
N LEU A 19 -19.41 4.47 -4.23
CA LEU A 19 -18.67 5.63 -3.77
C LEU A 19 -19.62 6.51 -2.95
N ASP A 20 -19.26 6.75 -1.69
CA ASP A 20 -20.03 7.62 -0.80
C ASP A 20 -19.61 9.08 -1.04
N ASP A 21 -20.40 9.77 -1.86
CA ASP A 21 -20.22 11.16 -2.25
C ASP A 21 -21.24 12.11 -1.57
N THR A 22 -21.63 11.79 -0.33
CA THR A 22 -22.60 12.58 0.45
C THR A 22 -22.05 13.92 0.97
N ASN A 23 -20.75 14.16 0.90
CA ASN A 23 -20.15 15.39 1.42
C ASN A 23 -19.36 16.16 0.36
N PRO A 24 -19.97 17.15 -0.32
CA PRO A 24 -19.37 17.90 -1.41
C PRO A 24 -18.05 18.62 -1.03
N SER A 25 -17.86 18.98 0.25
CA SER A 25 -16.63 19.65 0.69
C SER A 25 -15.40 18.72 0.72
N LYS A 26 -15.59 17.40 0.73
CA LYS A 26 -14.51 16.43 0.95
C LYS A 26 -14.32 15.47 -0.20
N GLU A 27 -15.38 15.22 -0.96
CA GLU A 27 -15.40 14.24 -2.04
C GLU A 27 -15.03 14.93 -3.36
N LYS A 28 -13.85 14.56 -3.90
CA LYS A 28 -13.35 15.07 -5.17
C LYS A 28 -13.25 13.95 -6.18
N GLU A 29 -13.49 14.26 -7.45
CA GLU A 29 -13.44 13.34 -8.59
C GLU A 29 -12.08 12.61 -8.63
N GLU A 30 -10.96 13.32 -8.43
CA GLU A 30 -9.62 12.75 -8.41
C GLU A 30 -9.43 11.61 -7.38
N PHE A 31 -10.14 11.66 -6.24
CA PHE A 31 -10.07 10.59 -5.25
C PHE A 31 -10.87 9.37 -5.67
N GLN A 32 -11.95 9.55 -6.39
CA GLN A 32 -12.77 8.46 -6.91
C GLN A 32 -12.02 7.70 -7.99
N ASP A 33 -11.39 8.41 -8.93
CA ASP A 33 -10.58 7.83 -9.98
C ASP A 33 -9.39 7.05 -9.40
N ALA A 34 -8.71 7.62 -8.40
CA ALA A 34 -7.62 6.94 -7.71
C ALA A 34 -8.06 5.64 -7.02
N ILE A 35 -9.27 5.59 -6.42
CA ILE A 35 -9.83 4.37 -5.82
C ILE A 35 -10.10 3.31 -6.90
N ILE A 36 -10.70 3.71 -8.02
CA ILE A 36 -11.02 2.80 -9.13
C ILE A 36 -9.73 2.24 -9.74
N GLU A 37 -8.73 3.09 -9.97
CA GLU A 37 -7.41 2.67 -10.45
C GLU A 37 -6.73 1.69 -9.48
N ASP A 38 -6.73 1.98 -8.18
CA ASP A 38 -6.12 1.11 -7.16
C ASP A 38 -6.83 -0.25 -7.07
N LEU A 39 -8.16 -0.30 -7.24
CA LEU A 39 -8.89 -1.56 -7.35
C LEU A 39 -8.49 -2.35 -8.60
N ALA A 40 -8.39 -1.67 -9.74
CA ALA A 40 -7.94 -2.28 -10.99
C ALA A 40 -6.50 -2.82 -10.87
N LEU A 41 -5.58 -2.05 -10.24
CA LEU A 41 -4.23 -2.49 -9.93
C LEU A 41 -4.17 -3.74 -9.06
N MET A 42 -5.15 -3.94 -8.16
CA MET A 42 -5.29 -5.13 -7.34
C MET A 42 -6.01 -6.28 -8.05
N GLY A 43 -6.39 -6.12 -9.32
CA GLY A 43 -7.16 -7.11 -10.09
C GLY A 43 -8.60 -7.28 -9.62
N ILE A 44 -9.15 -6.30 -8.89
CA ILE A 44 -10.52 -6.32 -8.39
C ILE A 44 -11.43 -5.65 -9.40
N LYS A 45 -12.43 -6.38 -9.90
CA LYS A 45 -13.41 -5.87 -10.84
C LYS A 45 -14.81 -5.98 -10.21
N PRO A 46 -15.40 -4.87 -9.79
CA PRO A 46 -16.77 -4.86 -9.30
C PRO A 46 -17.74 -5.17 -10.45
N ASP A 47 -18.82 -5.93 -10.16
CA ASP A 47 -19.91 -6.18 -11.12
C ASP A 47 -20.76 -4.92 -11.33
N PHE A 48 -20.87 -4.09 -10.29
CA PHE A 48 -21.65 -2.85 -10.31
C PHE A 48 -20.84 -1.72 -9.67
N VAL A 49 -20.94 -0.54 -10.27
CA VAL A 49 -20.41 0.70 -9.72
C VAL A 49 -21.56 1.69 -9.60
N SER A 50 -21.69 2.32 -8.44
CA SER A 50 -22.74 3.31 -8.16
C SER A 50 -22.21 4.40 -7.23
N PHE A 51 -22.98 5.48 -7.12
CA PHE A 51 -22.71 6.60 -6.25
C PHE A 51 -23.88 6.82 -5.31
N THR A 52 -23.62 7.28 -4.09
CA THR A 52 -24.71 7.62 -3.18
C THR A 52 -25.58 8.75 -3.75
N SER A 53 -24.99 9.66 -4.51
CA SER A 53 -25.70 10.75 -5.20
C SER A 53 -26.70 10.28 -6.27
N ASP A 54 -26.57 9.06 -6.81
CA ASP A 54 -27.58 8.47 -7.72
C ASP A 54 -28.94 8.26 -7.02
N HIS A 55 -28.95 8.30 -5.69
CA HIS A 55 -30.12 8.01 -4.86
C HIS A 55 -30.57 9.20 -3.97
N PHE A 56 -30.10 10.42 -4.24
CA PHE A 56 -30.45 11.57 -3.39
C PHE A 56 -31.95 11.83 -3.30
N ASP A 57 -32.71 11.65 -4.38
CA ASP A 57 -34.18 11.77 -4.35
C ASP A 57 -34.80 10.73 -3.40
N ARG A 58 -34.36 9.48 -3.48
CA ARG A 58 -34.85 8.41 -2.59
C ARG A 58 -34.47 8.62 -1.13
N LEU A 59 -33.27 9.17 -0.88
CA LEU A 59 -32.81 9.52 0.45
C LEU A 59 -33.60 10.68 1.03
N TYR A 60 -33.99 11.66 0.19
CA TYR A 60 -34.90 12.72 0.55
C TYR A 60 -36.27 12.15 0.97
N ASP A 61 -36.85 11.27 0.16
CA ASP A 61 -38.14 10.62 0.45
C ASP A 61 -38.09 9.76 1.72
N ALA A 62 -36.99 9.06 1.96
CA ALA A 62 -36.79 8.29 3.18
C ALA A 62 -36.74 9.19 4.43
N CYS A 63 -36.04 10.33 4.35
CA CYS A 63 -36.00 11.31 5.42
C CYS A 63 -37.41 11.92 5.66
N LEU A 64 -38.11 12.27 4.58
CA LEU A 64 -39.49 12.77 4.62
C LEU A 64 -40.44 11.77 5.32
N THR A 65 -40.28 10.49 5.04
CA THR A 65 -41.03 9.39 5.69
C THR A 65 -40.75 9.32 7.18
N LEU A 66 -39.48 9.44 7.60
CA LEU A 66 -39.11 9.49 9.04
C LEU A 66 -39.73 10.70 9.74
N ILE A 67 -39.75 11.88 9.11
CA ILE A 67 -40.39 13.08 9.68
C ILE A 67 -41.89 12.89 9.81
N LYS A 68 -42.56 12.43 8.75
CA LYS A 68 -44.02 12.19 8.76
C LYS A 68 -44.48 11.17 9.80
N SER A 69 -43.64 10.20 10.08
CA SER A 69 -43.90 9.15 11.09
C SER A 69 -43.50 9.57 12.51
N GLY A 70 -43.02 10.81 12.72
CA GLY A 70 -42.55 11.29 14.02
C GLY A 70 -41.21 10.66 14.48
N ASN A 71 -40.48 9.99 13.58
CA ASN A 71 -39.20 9.33 13.85
C ASN A 71 -37.98 10.20 13.49
N ALA A 72 -38.18 11.46 13.10
CA ALA A 72 -37.13 12.44 12.89
C ALA A 72 -37.62 13.85 13.21
N TYR A 73 -36.71 14.73 13.58
CA TYR A 73 -36.98 16.12 13.91
C TYR A 73 -35.90 17.06 13.44
N SER A 74 -36.27 18.32 13.18
CA SER A 74 -35.35 19.40 12.85
C SER A 74 -34.72 19.98 14.10
N ASP A 75 -33.44 20.29 14.05
CA ASP A 75 -32.67 20.80 15.20
C ASP A 75 -31.72 21.93 14.75
N ASP A 76 -31.88 23.10 15.36
CA ASP A 76 -31.07 24.30 15.15
C ASP A 76 -30.07 24.54 16.30
N THR A 77 -29.89 23.56 17.17
CA THR A 77 -28.89 23.60 18.24
C THR A 77 -27.49 23.68 17.62
N ASP A 78 -26.65 24.57 18.11
CA ASP A 78 -25.27 24.68 17.66
C ASP A 78 -24.48 23.39 17.89
N VAL A 79 -23.41 23.20 17.13
CA VAL A 79 -22.66 21.94 17.07
C VAL A 79 -22.02 21.59 18.43
N GLU A 80 -21.53 22.57 19.17
CA GLU A 80 -20.85 22.33 20.46
C GLU A 80 -21.84 21.90 21.52
N THR A 81 -22.95 22.64 21.67
CA THR A 81 -24.04 22.31 22.57
C THR A 81 -24.64 20.95 22.22
N MET A 82 -24.91 20.67 20.95
CA MET A 82 -25.43 19.37 20.51
C MET A 82 -24.48 18.23 20.88
N ARG A 83 -23.18 18.43 20.71
CA ARG A 83 -22.16 17.43 21.07
C ARG A 83 -22.14 17.16 22.57
N ASP A 84 -22.22 18.21 23.40
CA ASP A 84 -22.27 18.11 24.85
C ASP A 84 -23.55 17.40 25.32
N GLU A 85 -24.72 17.85 24.82
CA GLU A 85 -26.02 17.23 25.14
C GLU A 85 -26.05 15.74 24.81
N ARG A 86 -25.61 15.38 23.59
CA ARG A 86 -25.49 13.97 23.17
C ARG A 86 -24.47 13.21 24.04
N GLY A 87 -23.37 13.86 24.41
CA GLY A 87 -22.36 13.30 25.31
C GLY A 87 -22.92 12.91 26.67
N ARG A 88 -23.76 13.75 27.24
CA ARG A 88 -24.38 13.61 28.56
C ARG A 88 -25.75 12.89 28.55
N GLY A 89 -26.32 12.60 27.38
CA GLY A 89 -27.64 11.99 27.26
C GLY A 89 -28.76 12.96 27.64
N ILE A 90 -28.67 14.22 27.18
CA ILE A 90 -29.66 15.26 27.39
C ILE A 90 -30.46 15.45 26.07
N ALA A 91 -31.77 15.50 26.16
CA ALA A 91 -32.65 15.74 25.03
C ALA A 91 -32.48 17.16 24.48
N SER A 92 -32.41 17.30 23.16
CA SER A 92 -32.53 18.61 22.51
C SER A 92 -33.90 19.23 22.84
N LYS A 93 -33.91 20.53 23.04
CA LYS A 93 -35.16 21.31 23.22
C LYS A 93 -36.06 21.21 21.98
N ARG A 94 -35.52 20.82 20.83
CA ARG A 94 -36.26 20.72 19.55
C ARG A 94 -36.85 19.32 19.31
N ARG A 95 -36.53 18.35 20.16
CA ARG A 95 -36.94 16.95 19.98
C ARG A 95 -38.43 16.72 19.92
N GLU A 96 -39.21 17.60 20.53
CA GLU A 96 -40.68 17.51 20.56
C GLU A 96 -41.39 18.49 19.61
N ARG A 97 -40.68 19.03 18.58
CA ARG A 97 -41.30 19.78 17.49
C ARG A 97 -42.36 18.93 16.79
N THR A 98 -43.48 19.57 16.37
CA THR A 98 -44.54 18.85 15.67
C THR A 98 -44.09 18.39 14.28
N VAL A 99 -44.82 17.43 13.72
CA VAL A 99 -44.52 16.91 12.36
C VAL A 99 -44.62 18.04 11.34
N GLU A 100 -45.63 18.88 11.46
CA GLU A 100 -45.89 20.03 10.55
C GLU A 100 -44.73 21.03 10.58
N GLU A 101 -44.24 21.36 11.77
CA GLU A 101 -43.10 22.25 11.93
C GLU A 101 -41.83 21.65 11.33
N ASN A 102 -41.58 20.37 11.58
CA ASN A 102 -40.43 19.66 11.02
C ASN A 102 -40.47 19.57 9.49
N LEU A 103 -41.64 19.35 8.90
CA LEU A 103 -41.81 19.32 7.46
C LEU A 103 -41.54 20.71 6.86
N ARG A 104 -42.10 21.77 7.44
CA ARG A 104 -41.84 23.15 7.00
C ARG A 104 -40.34 23.46 7.03
N ILE A 105 -39.66 23.14 8.12
CA ILE A 105 -38.22 23.39 8.24
C ILE A 105 -37.42 22.54 7.24
N PHE A 106 -37.83 21.32 6.97
CA PHE A 106 -37.16 20.48 5.98
C PHE A 106 -37.28 21.04 4.55
N ASP A 107 -38.43 21.66 4.22
CA ASP A 107 -38.59 22.37 2.96
C ASP A 107 -37.69 23.63 2.91
N GLU A 108 -37.56 24.38 4.03
CA GLU A 108 -36.65 25.52 4.13
C GLU A 108 -35.17 25.08 3.96
N MET A 109 -34.77 23.89 4.50
CA MET A 109 -33.47 23.33 4.26
C MET A 109 -33.24 22.98 2.79
N LYS A 110 -34.25 22.46 2.10
CA LYS A 110 -34.18 22.10 0.68
C LYS A 110 -33.91 23.31 -0.21
N VAL A 111 -34.59 24.44 0.06
CA VAL A 111 -34.37 25.68 -0.72
C VAL A 111 -33.11 26.42 -0.26
N GLY A 112 -32.58 26.11 0.89
CA GLY A 112 -31.38 26.74 1.46
C GLY A 112 -31.65 28.13 2.01
N SER A 113 -32.82 28.37 2.60
CA SER A 113 -33.16 29.63 3.27
C SER A 113 -32.32 29.87 4.51
N GLU A 114 -32.29 31.07 5.04
CA GLU A 114 -31.55 31.43 6.25
C GLU A 114 -31.96 30.55 7.46
N GLU A 115 -33.26 30.25 7.60
CA GLU A 115 -33.77 29.36 8.63
C GLU A 115 -33.34 27.90 8.37
N GLY A 116 -33.47 27.44 7.12
CA GLY A 116 -33.08 26.08 6.72
C GLY A 116 -31.61 25.81 6.98
N LEU A 117 -30.74 26.77 6.66
CA LEU A 117 -29.29 26.62 6.83
C LEU A 117 -28.84 26.48 8.30
N LYS A 118 -29.65 26.94 9.26
CA LYS A 118 -29.36 26.79 10.71
C LYS A 118 -29.76 25.43 11.24
N ASN A 119 -30.53 24.65 10.49
CA ASN A 119 -31.10 23.40 10.92
C ASN A 119 -30.32 22.15 10.34
N CYS A 120 -30.41 21.06 11.07
CA CYS A 120 -30.17 19.71 10.60
C CYS A 120 -31.38 18.83 10.92
N ILE A 121 -31.47 17.65 10.31
CA ILE A 121 -32.46 16.64 10.71
C ILE A 121 -31.77 15.58 11.53
N ARG A 122 -32.39 15.21 12.67
CA ARG A 122 -31.94 14.15 13.56
C ARG A 122 -32.97 13.02 13.61
N ALA A 123 -32.48 11.77 13.57
CA ALA A 123 -33.34 10.63 13.83
C ALA A 123 -33.72 10.58 15.32
N LYS A 124 -35.02 10.37 15.61
CA LYS A 124 -35.57 10.31 16.97
C LYS A 124 -35.49 8.87 17.51
N ILE A 125 -34.27 8.45 17.90
CA ILE A 125 -34.00 7.06 18.33
C ILE A 125 -34.02 6.95 19.86
N SER A 126 -33.08 7.60 20.54
CA SER A 126 -32.95 7.58 21.99
C SER A 126 -32.13 8.78 22.48
N VAL A 127 -32.42 9.27 23.67
CA VAL A 127 -31.70 10.39 24.29
C VAL A 127 -30.43 9.89 25.01
N ASP A 128 -30.56 8.81 25.80
CA ASP A 128 -29.62 8.36 26.83
C ASP A 128 -29.04 6.97 26.58
N ASN A 129 -29.22 6.40 25.41
CA ASN A 129 -28.72 5.07 25.11
C ASN A 129 -27.21 4.97 25.47
N PRO A 130 -26.75 3.88 26.12
CA PRO A 130 -25.33 3.67 26.40
C PRO A 130 -24.44 3.78 25.13
N ASN A 131 -24.93 3.26 24.01
CA ASN A 131 -24.31 3.46 22.71
C ASN A 131 -24.61 4.87 22.17
N LYS A 132 -23.60 5.74 22.20
CA LYS A 132 -23.72 7.14 21.76
C LYS A 132 -24.13 7.29 20.28
N ALA A 133 -23.88 6.28 19.44
CA ALA A 133 -24.34 6.29 18.04
C ALA A 133 -25.88 6.27 17.93
N MET A 134 -26.55 5.74 18.95
CA MET A 134 -28.02 5.69 19.04
C MET A 134 -28.67 6.98 19.60
N ARG A 135 -27.87 7.93 20.08
CA ARG A 135 -28.37 9.18 20.68
C ARG A 135 -28.72 10.20 19.64
N ASP A 136 -29.92 10.10 19.08
CA ASP A 136 -30.49 10.99 18.08
C ASP A 136 -29.44 11.51 17.07
N PRO A 137 -28.95 10.67 16.16
CA PRO A 137 -27.90 11.05 15.19
C PRO A 137 -28.42 12.05 14.16
N VAL A 138 -27.53 12.91 13.67
CA VAL A 138 -27.82 13.79 12.53
C VAL A 138 -27.86 12.94 11.26
N ILE A 139 -28.94 13.04 10.48
CA ILE A 139 -29.19 12.27 9.26
C ILE A 139 -29.23 13.12 7.99
N TYR A 140 -29.50 14.42 8.11
CA TYR A 140 -29.42 15.40 7.03
C TYR A 140 -28.80 16.71 7.50
N ARG A 141 -28.01 17.36 6.67
CA ARG A 141 -27.39 18.66 6.96
C ARG A 141 -27.29 19.52 5.72
N CYS A 142 -27.31 20.83 5.89
CA CYS A 142 -27.11 21.79 4.80
C CYS A 142 -25.63 21.99 4.49
N ASN A 143 -25.31 22.12 3.21
CA ASN A 143 -24.05 22.61 2.66
C ASN A 143 -24.32 23.36 1.35
N PRO A 144 -24.67 24.64 1.40
CA PRO A 144 -24.99 25.42 0.21
C PRO A 144 -23.77 25.99 -0.50
N ASN A 145 -22.57 25.97 0.15
CA ASN A 145 -21.40 26.69 -0.32
C ASN A 145 -20.56 25.89 -1.32
N ASP A 146 -20.60 24.56 -1.23
CA ASP A 146 -19.82 23.68 -2.08
C ASP A 146 -20.72 23.03 -3.13
N ALA A 147 -20.38 23.21 -4.40
CA ALA A 147 -21.04 22.47 -5.48
C ALA A 147 -20.64 21.00 -5.43
N HIS A 148 -21.62 20.12 -5.49
CA HIS A 148 -21.37 18.69 -5.56
C HIS A 148 -20.82 18.32 -6.94
N HIS A 149 -19.72 17.55 -7.01
CA HIS A 149 -19.02 17.26 -8.26
C HIS A 149 -19.87 16.55 -9.33
N ARG A 150 -20.94 15.80 -8.95
CA ARG A 150 -21.85 15.14 -9.88
C ARG A 150 -23.20 15.86 -10.05
N THR A 151 -23.78 16.38 -8.98
CA THR A 151 -25.11 17.01 -9.01
C THR A 151 -25.08 18.55 -9.02
N GLY A 152 -23.88 19.14 -9.00
CA GLY A 152 -23.71 20.60 -9.03
C GLY A 152 -24.38 21.28 -7.85
N THR A 153 -25.22 22.29 -8.12
CA THR A 153 -25.91 23.07 -7.12
C THR A 153 -27.39 22.68 -6.94
N GLN A 154 -27.79 21.51 -7.47
CA GLN A 154 -29.17 21.02 -7.39
C GLN A 154 -29.62 20.84 -5.93
N TRP A 155 -28.74 20.35 -5.06
CA TRP A 155 -29.01 20.11 -3.66
C TRP A 155 -28.32 21.14 -2.78
N LYS A 156 -29.03 21.64 -1.74
CA LYS A 156 -28.48 22.53 -0.70
C LYS A 156 -28.27 21.80 0.62
N MET A 157 -28.82 20.59 0.73
CA MET A 157 -28.72 19.73 1.89
C MET A 157 -28.39 18.30 1.44
N TYR A 158 -27.70 17.57 2.28
CA TYR A 158 -27.16 16.26 1.97
C TYR A 158 -27.42 15.27 3.10
N PRO A 159 -27.72 14.00 2.79
CA PRO A 159 -27.83 12.97 3.81
C PRO A 159 -26.46 12.72 4.44
N THR A 160 -26.44 12.25 5.67
CA THR A 160 -25.23 11.70 6.27
C THR A 160 -25.09 10.22 5.94
N TYR A 161 -23.89 9.68 6.10
CA TYR A 161 -23.60 8.25 5.96
C TYR A 161 -24.59 7.38 6.75
N ASP A 162 -25.00 7.82 7.93
CA ASP A 162 -25.84 7.06 8.85
C ASP A 162 -27.24 6.76 8.29
N LEU A 163 -27.81 7.67 7.50
CA LEU A 163 -29.06 7.44 6.75
C LEU A 163 -28.77 6.80 5.38
N ALA A 164 -27.79 7.32 4.66
CA ALA A 164 -27.55 6.94 3.28
C ALA A 164 -27.20 5.44 3.15
N CYS A 165 -26.32 4.94 4.01
CA CYS A 165 -25.81 3.58 3.92
C CYS A 165 -26.92 2.51 4.03
N PRO A 166 -27.76 2.46 5.10
CA PRO A 166 -28.80 1.45 5.21
C PRO A 166 -29.86 1.55 4.10
N VAL A 167 -30.24 2.77 3.71
CA VAL A 167 -31.27 2.99 2.70
C VAL A 167 -30.78 2.55 1.33
N VAL A 168 -29.60 2.99 0.92
CA VAL A 168 -29.05 2.64 -0.41
C VAL A 168 -28.65 1.19 -0.50
N ASP A 169 -28.03 0.59 0.55
CA ASP A 169 -27.71 -0.84 0.58
C ASP A 169 -28.96 -1.71 0.34
N SER A 170 -30.05 -1.35 1.00
CA SER A 170 -31.32 -2.06 0.81
C SER A 170 -31.86 -1.90 -0.61
N PHE A 171 -31.89 -0.70 -1.18
CA PHE A 171 -32.40 -0.44 -2.53
C PHE A 171 -31.55 -1.08 -3.63
N GLU A 172 -30.24 -1.05 -3.48
CA GLU A 172 -29.33 -1.63 -4.46
C GLU A 172 -29.24 -3.17 -4.39
N GLY A 173 -29.94 -3.80 -3.46
CA GLY A 173 -29.99 -5.24 -3.35
C GLY A 173 -28.76 -5.83 -2.64
N VAL A 174 -28.00 -5.04 -1.88
CA VAL A 174 -26.89 -5.57 -1.07
C VAL A 174 -27.42 -6.53 -0.02
N THR A 175 -26.95 -7.77 -0.06
CA THR A 175 -27.34 -8.80 0.92
C THR A 175 -26.42 -8.79 2.13
N HIS A 176 -25.12 -8.60 1.91
CA HIS A 176 -24.08 -8.61 2.93
C HIS A 176 -23.19 -7.38 2.79
N ALA A 177 -23.11 -6.57 3.85
CA ALA A 177 -22.21 -5.43 3.93
C ALA A 177 -21.02 -5.79 4.83
N LEU A 178 -19.81 -5.84 4.24
CA LEU A 178 -18.56 -6.10 4.95
C LEU A 178 -17.92 -4.76 5.31
N ARG A 179 -17.77 -4.48 6.60
CA ARG A 179 -17.30 -3.18 7.10
C ARG A 179 -16.16 -3.34 8.09
N SER A 180 -15.43 -2.25 8.34
CA SER A 180 -14.42 -2.26 9.41
C SER A 180 -15.07 -2.14 10.78
N THR A 181 -14.45 -2.72 11.82
CA THR A 181 -14.93 -2.68 13.21
C THR A 181 -15.08 -1.27 13.78
N GLU A 182 -14.56 -0.24 13.13
CA GLU A 182 -14.78 1.17 13.50
C GLU A 182 -16.25 1.60 13.41
N TYR A 183 -17.06 0.87 12.68
CA TYR A 183 -18.49 1.11 12.50
C TYR A 183 -19.38 0.20 13.35
N THR A 184 -18.82 -0.65 14.19
CA THR A 184 -19.58 -1.62 15.01
C THR A 184 -20.65 -0.95 15.88
N ASP A 185 -20.33 0.19 16.50
CA ASP A 185 -21.26 0.96 17.31
C ASP A 185 -22.47 1.48 16.51
N ARG A 186 -22.34 1.59 15.18
CA ARG A 186 -23.41 2.03 14.28
C ARG A 186 -24.27 0.88 13.75
N ASN A 187 -23.94 -0.37 14.03
CA ASN A 187 -24.75 -1.50 13.57
C ASN A 187 -26.19 -1.50 14.12
N PRO A 188 -26.44 -1.21 15.40
CA PRO A 188 -27.80 -1.05 15.92
C PRO A 188 -28.55 0.12 15.27
N GLN A 189 -27.86 1.22 14.97
CA GLN A 189 -28.41 2.37 14.28
C GLN A 189 -28.81 2.04 12.82
N PHE A 190 -27.95 1.30 12.10
CA PHE A 190 -28.22 0.80 10.75
C PHE A 190 -29.50 -0.07 10.75
N GLN A 191 -29.59 -1.01 11.70
CA GLN A 191 -30.76 -1.87 11.83
C GLN A 191 -32.02 -1.08 12.17
N TRP A 192 -31.94 -0.05 13.02
CA TRP A 192 -33.06 0.82 13.33
C TRP A 192 -33.65 1.49 12.07
N PHE A 193 -32.83 1.94 11.13
CA PHE A 193 -33.33 2.51 9.85
C PHE A 193 -33.98 1.44 8.99
N ILE A 194 -33.41 0.24 8.90
CA ILE A 194 -34.01 -0.88 8.16
C ILE A 194 -35.40 -1.17 8.69
N ASP A 195 -35.56 -1.29 10.01
CA ASP A 195 -36.82 -1.65 10.66
C ASP A 195 -37.85 -0.51 10.56
N THR A 196 -37.44 0.73 10.84
CA THR A 196 -38.34 1.89 10.89
C THR A 196 -38.87 2.26 9.49
N LEU A 197 -38.03 2.17 8.47
CA LEU A 197 -38.41 2.44 7.09
C LEU A 197 -38.96 1.19 6.36
N LYS A 198 -39.03 0.05 7.05
CA LYS A 198 -39.48 -1.25 6.51
C LYS A 198 -38.71 -1.65 5.24
N LEU A 199 -37.40 -1.46 5.27
CA LEU A 199 -36.52 -1.77 4.16
C LEU A 199 -36.19 -3.27 4.13
N ARG A 200 -35.67 -3.73 2.97
CA ARG A 200 -35.15 -5.09 2.85
C ARG A 200 -33.92 -5.28 3.75
N GLN A 201 -33.85 -6.40 4.45
CA GLN A 201 -32.75 -6.72 5.36
C GLN A 201 -31.39 -6.79 4.64
N VAL A 202 -30.38 -6.20 5.28
CA VAL A 202 -28.97 -6.27 4.91
C VAL A 202 -28.20 -6.84 6.10
N TYR A 203 -27.42 -7.90 5.87
CA TYR A 203 -26.60 -8.52 6.92
C TYR A 203 -25.24 -7.85 6.97
N MET A 204 -24.81 -7.46 8.18
CA MET A 204 -23.52 -6.81 8.37
C MET A 204 -22.51 -7.76 8.99
N TRP A 205 -21.30 -7.71 8.49
CA TRP A 205 -20.15 -8.37 9.07
C TRP A 205 -19.01 -7.38 9.25
N ASP A 206 -18.51 -7.26 10.46
CA ASP A 206 -17.41 -6.39 10.80
C ASP A 206 -16.10 -7.17 10.84
N PHE A 207 -15.03 -6.59 10.31
CA PHE A 207 -13.67 -7.13 10.39
C PHE A 207 -12.68 -6.04 10.80
N ALA A 208 -11.60 -6.43 11.48
CA ALA A 208 -10.60 -5.50 11.97
C ALA A 208 -9.75 -4.94 10.82
N ARG A 209 -9.27 -3.71 10.98
CA ARG A 209 -8.20 -3.18 10.16
C ARG A 209 -6.90 -3.92 10.44
N MET A 210 -6.08 -4.05 9.40
CA MET A 210 -4.69 -4.47 9.54
C MET A 210 -3.85 -3.27 9.96
N ASN A 211 -3.16 -3.38 11.08
CA ASN A 211 -2.16 -2.43 11.52
C ASN A 211 -0.77 -3.06 11.42
N PHE A 212 0.23 -2.25 11.20
CA PHE A 212 1.63 -2.66 11.18
C PHE A 212 2.43 -1.87 12.21
N ILE A 213 3.39 -2.52 12.85
CA ILE A 213 4.34 -1.84 13.73
C ILE A 213 5.17 -0.82 12.93
N ARG A 214 5.64 0.24 13.60
CA ARG A 214 6.40 1.34 12.99
C ARG A 214 5.70 1.99 11.81
N THR A 215 4.35 2.02 11.88
CA THR A 215 3.51 2.50 10.78
C THR A 215 2.33 3.28 11.34
N PHE A 216 1.92 4.31 10.63
CA PHE A 216 0.69 5.03 10.91
C PHE A 216 -0.12 5.18 9.62
N LEU A 217 -1.45 5.07 9.74
CA LEU A 217 -2.39 5.05 8.60
C LEU A 217 -3.25 6.33 8.52
N SER A 218 -2.99 7.31 9.39
CA SER A 218 -3.73 8.57 9.38
C SER A 218 -3.43 9.37 8.13
N LYS A 219 -4.41 9.53 7.22
CA LYS A 219 -4.30 10.34 5.99
C LYS A 219 -3.74 11.74 6.29
N ARG A 220 -4.24 12.39 7.35
CA ARG A 220 -3.78 13.73 7.75
C ARG A 220 -2.30 13.76 8.16
N LYS A 221 -1.81 12.73 8.89
CA LYS A 221 -0.39 12.64 9.28
C LYS A 221 0.48 12.30 8.06
N LEU A 222 0.01 11.40 7.17
CA LEU A 222 0.72 11.04 5.93
C LEU A 222 0.80 12.22 4.95
N ALA A 223 -0.27 12.99 4.79
CA ALA A 223 -0.28 14.19 3.95
C ALA A 223 0.80 15.19 4.36
N LYS A 224 1.02 15.40 5.68
CA LYS A 224 2.08 16.28 6.17
C LYS A 224 3.47 15.86 5.69
N LEU A 225 3.76 14.57 5.57
CA LEU A 225 5.05 14.09 5.05
C LEU A 225 5.19 14.35 3.56
N VAL A 226 4.10 14.21 2.80
CA VAL A 226 4.07 14.53 1.36
C VAL A 226 4.25 16.02 1.15
N ASP A 227 3.48 16.85 1.86
CA ASP A 227 3.51 18.31 1.74
C ASP A 227 4.86 18.90 2.17
N ALA A 228 5.51 18.29 3.16
CA ALA A 228 6.85 18.68 3.62
C ALA A 228 8.00 18.12 2.76
N GLY A 229 7.71 17.37 1.68
CA GLY A 229 8.73 16.76 0.81
C GLY A 229 9.61 15.70 1.51
N ARG A 230 9.15 15.13 2.64
CA ARG A 230 9.85 14.06 3.35
C ARG A 230 9.79 12.72 2.61
N VAL A 231 8.76 12.54 1.80
CA VAL A 231 8.55 11.41 0.89
C VAL A 231 8.24 11.95 -0.51
N TRP A 232 8.46 11.13 -1.55
CA TRP A 232 8.32 11.56 -2.95
C TRP A 232 6.87 11.75 -3.42
N GLY A 233 5.92 11.20 -2.67
CA GLY A 233 4.48 11.26 -2.97
C GLY A 233 3.73 10.11 -2.31
N TRP A 234 2.46 9.95 -2.69
CA TRP A 234 1.60 8.89 -2.16
C TRP A 234 1.98 7.48 -2.62
N ASP A 235 2.78 7.36 -3.66
CA ASP A 235 3.36 6.13 -4.20
C ASP A 235 4.79 5.85 -3.72
N ASP A 236 5.32 6.65 -2.80
CA ASP A 236 6.66 6.45 -2.23
C ASP A 236 6.78 5.05 -1.61
N PRO A 237 7.88 4.31 -1.86
CA PRO A 237 8.08 2.95 -1.34
C PRO A 237 8.03 2.82 0.19
N ARG A 238 8.18 3.93 0.92
CA ARG A 238 8.08 4.00 2.39
C ARG A 238 6.65 4.20 2.89
N MET A 239 5.73 4.58 2.00
CA MET A 239 4.34 4.87 2.35
C MET A 239 3.52 3.58 2.49
N PRO A 240 2.67 3.46 3.55
CA PRO A 240 1.81 2.30 3.75
C PRO A 240 0.54 2.37 2.87
N THR A 241 0.71 2.72 1.62
CA THR A 241 -0.35 2.75 0.59
C THR A 241 -0.20 1.54 -0.33
N ILE A 242 -1.26 1.16 -1.04
CA ILE A 242 -1.19 0.10 -2.04
C ILE A 242 -0.15 0.43 -3.11
N ARG A 243 -0.12 1.69 -3.57
CA ARG A 243 0.87 2.16 -4.56
C ARG A 243 2.29 2.10 -4.02
N GLY A 244 2.50 2.52 -2.76
CA GLY A 244 3.81 2.50 -2.11
C GLY A 244 4.36 1.09 -1.92
N VAL A 245 3.58 0.17 -1.34
CA VAL A 245 4.04 -1.22 -1.13
C VAL A 245 4.26 -1.95 -2.45
N ARG A 246 3.46 -1.67 -3.49
CA ARG A 246 3.69 -2.21 -4.84
C ARG A 246 4.98 -1.65 -5.45
N ARG A 247 5.20 -0.36 -5.34
CA ARG A 247 6.42 0.28 -5.84
C ARG A 247 7.66 -0.22 -5.13
N ARG A 248 7.52 -0.67 -3.87
CA ARG A 248 8.58 -1.36 -3.13
C ARG A 248 8.75 -2.83 -3.53
N GLY A 249 7.88 -3.37 -4.41
CA GLY A 249 8.00 -4.72 -4.98
C GLY A 249 7.06 -5.77 -4.41
N MET A 250 6.00 -5.38 -3.67
CA MET A 250 4.95 -6.32 -3.28
C MET A 250 4.14 -6.73 -4.52
N THR A 251 4.04 -8.02 -4.77
CA THR A 251 3.22 -8.58 -5.84
C THR A 251 1.76 -8.68 -5.42
N ILE A 252 0.84 -8.59 -6.38
CA ILE A 252 -0.60 -8.71 -6.10
C ILE A 252 -0.97 -10.11 -5.58
N PRO A 253 -0.45 -11.22 -6.13
CA PRO A 253 -0.68 -12.55 -5.57
C PRO A 253 -0.25 -12.66 -4.09
N ALA A 254 0.95 -12.17 -3.75
CA ALA A 254 1.44 -12.19 -2.37
C ALA A 254 0.58 -11.34 -1.43
N LEU A 255 0.19 -10.14 -1.86
CA LEU A 255 -0.70 -9.26 -1.10
C LEU A 255 -2.05 -9.94 -0.84
N ARG A 256 -2.61 -10.57 -1.88
CA ARG A 256 -3.88 -11.31 -1.78
C ARG A 256 -3.78 -12.49 -0.81
N ASP A 257 -2.74 -13.32 -0.94
CA ASP A 257 -2.48 -14.45 -0.03
C ASP A 257 -2.34 -13.97 1.42
N PHE A 258 -1.58 -12.92 1.65
CA PHE A 258 -1.40 -12.34 2.97
C PHE A 258 -2.73 -11.87 3.58
N ILE A 259 -3.55 -11.12 2.84
CA ILE A 259 -4.85 -10.60 3.30
C ILE A 259 -5.82 -11.74 3.59
N LEU A 260 -5.90 -12.73 2.70
CA LEU A 260 -6.83 -13.85 2.86
C LEU A 260 -6.46 -14.75 4.05
N LYS A 261 -5.18 -14.92 4.34
CA LYS A 261 -4.71 -15.66 5.53
C LYS A 261 -5.09 -14.99 6.84
N GLN A 262 -5.18 -13.66 6.87
CA GLN A 262 -5.67 -12.95 8.05
C GLN A 262 -7.17 -13.18 8.27
N GLY A 263 -7.93 -13.35 7.18
CA GLY A 263 -9.37 -13.58 7.21
C GLY A 263 -10.18 -12.38 7.74
N PRO A 264 -11.50 -12.56 7.91
CA PRO A 264 -12.41 -11.52 8.38
C PRO A 264 -12.51 -11.48 9.92
N SER A 265 -11.38 -11.56 10.64
CA SER A 265 -11.35 -11.49 12.11
C SER A 265 -11.74 -10.10 12.61
N ARG A 266 -12.42 -10.04 13.75
CA ARG A 266 -12.73 -8.78 14.47
C ARG A 266 -11.60 -8.31 15.38
N ASN A 267 -10.58 -9.14 15.61
CA ASN A 267 -9.47 -8.80 16.48
C ASN A 267 -8.49 -7.86 15.77
N VAL A 268 -8.23 -6.71 16.37
CA VAL A 268 -7.22 -5.77 15.90
C VAL A 268 -5.84 -6.32 16.27
N VAL A 269 -5.02 -6.59 15.27
CA VAL A 269 -3.65 -7.11 15.45
C VAL A 269 -2.69 -6.14 14.80
N SER A 270 -1.61 -5.79 15.53
CA SER A 270 -0.46 -5.09 14.95
C SER A 270 0.52 -6.13 14.43
N MET A 271 0.76 -6.11 13.13
CA MET A 271 1.58 -7.09 12.42
C MET A 271 3.00 -6.60 12.25
N ASP A 272 3.92 -7.53 12.20
CA ASP A 272 5.29 -7.28 11.78
C ASP A 272 5.39 -7.31 10.24
N TRP A 273 6.13 -6.36 9.68
CA TRP A 273 6.40 -6.30 8.24
C TRP A 273 7.16 -7.53 7.73
N GLY A 274 7.88 -8.23 8.60
CA GLY A 274 8.64 -9.42 8.24
C GLY A 274 7.76 -10.51 7.64
N SER A 275 6.62 -10.81 8.25
CA SER A 275 5.68 -11.82 7.74
C SER A 275 5.05 -11.43 6.40
N PHE A 276 4.78 -10.13 6.22
CA PHE A 276 4.28 -9.55 4.98
C PHE A 276 5.27 -9.74 3.82
N TRP A 277 6.53 -9.36 4.03
CA TRP A 277 7.57 -9.49 3.03
C TRP A 277 8.03 -10.94 2.81
N ALA A 278 7.98 -11.79 3.85
CA ALA A 278 8.25 -13.23 3.70
C ALA A 278 7.23 -13.91 2.79
N THR A 279 5.95 -13.48 2.82
CA THR A 279 4.93 -13.96 1.89
C THR A 279 5.29 -13.57 0.45
N ASN A 280 5.71 -12.32 0.22
CA ASN A 280 6.13 -11.87 -1.10
C ASN A 280 7.37 -12.62 -1.62
N LYS A 281 8.34 -12.87 -0.75
CA LYS A 281 9.54 -13.64 -1.12
C LYS A 281 9.19 -15.02 -1.67
N LYS A 282 8.21 -15.73 -1.10
CA LYS A 282 7.78 -17.05 -1.59
C LYS A 282 7.26 -17.01 -3.02
N GLU A 283 6.62 -15.91 -3.40
CA GLU A 283 6.11 -15.70 -4.77
C GLU A 283 7.23 -15.36 -5.76
N ILE A 284 8.17 -14.50 -5.36
CA ILE A 284 9.17 -13.97 -6.28
C ILE A 284 10.42 -14.87 -6.41
N ASP A 285 10.83 -15.58 -5.36
CA ASP A 285 12.06 -16.40 -5.36
C ASP A 285 12.10 -17.44 -6.50
N PRO A 286 11.02 -18.16 -6.82
CA PRO A 286 11.04 -19.18 -7.88
C PRO A 286 11.15 -18.63 -9.30
N ILE A 287 10.87 -17.33 -9.50
CA ILE A 287 10.71 -16.72 -10.82
C ILE A 287 11.65 -15.53 -11.06
N ALA A 288 12.33 -15.01 -10.03
CA ALA A 288 13.20 -13.84 -10.19
C ALA A 288 14.51 -14.23 -10.92
N PRO A 289 14.78 -13.65 -12.11
CA PRO A 289 16.03 -13.86 -12.81
C PRO A 289 17.20 -13.31 -12.01
N ARG A 290 18.34 -14.02 -12.02
CA ARG A 290 19.52 -13.69 -11.21
C ARG A 290 20.56 -12.97 -12.00
N HIS A 291 21.00 -11.84 -11.49
CA HIS A 291 22.01 -10.97 -12.06
C HIS A 291 23.10 -10.66 -11.05
N THR A 292 24.18 -10.07 -11.52
CA THR A 292 25.30 -9.66 -10.67
C THR A 292 25.38 -8.14 -10.66
N ALA A 293 25.62 -7.57 -9.47
CA ALA A 293 25.95 -6.17 -9.27
C ALA A 293 27.15 -6.04 -8.35
N ILE A 294 28.08 -5.16 -8.69
CA ILE A 294 29.26 -4.79 -7.91
C ILE A 294 29.18 -3.32 -7.56
N LEU A 295 29.40 -2.95 -6.30
CA LEU A 295 29.36 -1.56 -5.87
C LEU A 295 30.50 -0.76 -6.53
N LYS A 296 30.21 0.44 -7.00
CA LYS A 296 31.23 1.34 -7.56
C LYS A 296 32.19 1.84 -6.49
N LYS A 297 31.68 2.04 -5.27
CA LYS A 297 32.50 2.52 -4.16
C LYS A 297 33.58 1.48 -3.82
N ASP A 298 34.83 1.90 -3.87
CA ASP A 298 35.99 1.10 -3.52
C ASP A 298 36.04 -0.25 -4.28
N VAL A 299 35.63 -0.26 -5.56
CA VAL A 299 35.66 -1.44 -6.41
C VAL A 299 37.09 -2.00 -6.52
N VAL A 300 37.22 -3.32 -6.41
CA VAL A 300 38.49 -4.03 -6.47
C VAL A 300 38.73 -4.62 -7.85
N LYS A 301 39.88 -4.35 -8.46
CA LYS A 301 40.29 -5.01 -9.69
C LYS A 301 40.90 -6.37 -9.36
N VAL A 302 40.52 -7.40 -10.12
CA VAL A 302 41.00 -8.75 -9.92
C VAL A 302 41.63 -9.27 -11.22
N ALA A 303 42.93 -9.57 -11.16
CA ALA A 303 43.63 -10.18 -12.27
C ALA A 303 43.56 -11.70 -12.15
N ILE A 304 43.12 -12.39 -13.18
CA ILE A 304 43.02 -13.85 -13.28
C ILE A 304 44.25 -14.38 -14.03
N MET A 305 44.92 -15.34 -13.42
CA MET A 305 46.10 -16.01 -13.97
C MET A 305 45.97 -17.54 -13.98
N GLY A 306 46.92 -18.22 -14.55
CA GLY A 306 46.98 -19.66 -14.70
C GLY A 306 46.69 -20.13 -16.13
N GLU A 307 46.95 -21.40 -16.42
CA GLU A 307 46.76 -21.98 -17.77
C GLU A 307 45.30 -21.99 -18.23
N GLU A 308 44.36 -22.02 -17.26
CA GLU A 308 42.92 -22.03 -17.52
C GLU A 308 42.33 -20.62 -17.70
N ALA A 309 43.13 -19.55 -17.51
CA ALA A 309 42.70 -18.17 -17.75
C ALA A 309 42.47 -17.91 -19.25
N PRO A 310 41.36 -17.26 -19.68
CA PRO A 310 41.10 -17.04 -21.07
C PRO A 310 42.10 -16.03 -21.66
N GLU A 311 42.68 -16.33 -22.81
CA GLU A 311 43.58 -15.37 -23.49
C GLU A 311 42.84 -14.10 -23.92
N GLU A 312 41.64 -14.26 -24.46
CA GLU A 312 40.71 -13.18 -24.87
C GLU A 312 39.40 -13.34 -24.15
N PRO A 313 38.63 -12.24 -23.95
CA PRO A 313 37.30 -12.30 -23.36
C PRO A 313 36.37 -13.25 -24.14
N ARG A 314 35.76 -14.20 -23.45
CA ARG A 314 34.79 -15.14 -24.01
C ARG A 314 33.47 -15.12 -23.23
N SER A 315 32.37 -15.42 -23.91
CA SER A 315 31.06 -15.43 -23.27
C SER A 315 30.41 -16.81 -23.37
N GLU A 316 29.65 -17.15 -22.34
CA GLU A 316 28.88 -18.38 -22.28
C GLU A 316 27.45 -18.08 -21.82
N GLU A 317 26.49 -18.86 -22.31
CA GLU A 317 25.12 -18.83 -21.82
C GLU A 317 25.02 -19.58 -20.48
N LYS A 318 24.54 -18.92 -19.46
CA LYS A 318 24.28 -19.49 -18.14
C LYS A 318 22.81 -19.33 -17.75
N PRO A 319 22.22 -20.25 -16.98
CA PRO A 319 20.81 -20.11 -16.57
C PRO A 319 20.59 -18.85 -15.73
N LEU A 320 19.52 -18.12 -16.04
CA LEU A 320 19.05 -16.98 -15.24
C LEU A 320 18.59 -17.40 -13.84
N HIS A 321 18.15 -18.64 -13.69
CA HIS A 321 17.77 -19.18 -12.37
C HIS A 321 18.18 -20.65 -12.24
N PRO A 322 18.87 -21.05 -11.14
CA PRO A 322 19.46 -22.38 -11.03
C PRO A 322 18.45 -23.52 -10.93
N LYS A 323 17.20 -23.24 -10.55
CA LYS A 323 16.13 -24.24 -10.36
C LYS A 323 14.95 -24.06 -11.32
N ASN A 324 14.98 -23.06 -12.19
CA ASN A 324 13.88 -22.77 -13.11
C ASN A 324 14.42 -22.38 -14.49
N SER A 325 14.61 -23.38 -15.33
CA SER A 325 15.11 -23.20 -16.69
C SER A 325 14.14 -22.44 -17.62
N ALA A 326 12.85 -22.38 -17.28
CA ALA A 326 11.85 -21.66 -18.08
C ALA A 326 12.08 -20.13 -18.09
N ILE A 327 12.86 -19.60 -17.15
CA ILE A 327 13.22 -18.18 -17.11
C ILE A 327 14.22 -17.82 -18.23
N GLY A 328 14.94 -18.82 -18.75
CA GLY A 328 15.92 -18.65 -19.83
C GLY A 328 17.35 -18.50 -19.33
N THR A 329 18.18 -17.91 -20.18
CA THR A 329 19.63 -17.78 -19.97
C THR A 329 20.06 -16.31 -19.98
N LYS A 330 21.26 -16.09 -19.49
CA LYS A 330 22.02 -14.83 -19.56
C LYS A 330 23.42 -15.09 -20.09
N LYS A 331 23.96 -14.11 -20.80
CA LYS A 331 25.34 -14.10 -21.23
C LYS A 331 26.25 -13.74 -20.07
N VAL A 332 27.24 -14.58 -19.77
CA VAL A 332 28.29 -14.33 -18.78
C VAL A 332 29.62 -14.25 -19.50
N THR A 333 30.33 -13.15 -19.32
CA THR A 333 31.62 -12.90 -19.96
C THR A 333 32.77 -13.19 -19.01
N PHE A 334 33.72 -14.00 -19.45
CA PHE A 334 34.93 -14.40 -18.76
C PHE A 334 36.14 -13.70 -19.37
N SER A 335 37.00 -13.08 -18.55
CA SER A 335 38.21 -12.38 -18.99
C SER A 335 39.32 -12.47 -17.95
N LYS A 336 40.52 -11.97 -18.26
CA LYS A 336 41.60 -11.86 -17.31
C LYS A 336 41.39 -10.74 -16.29
N GLU A 337 40.59 -9.75 -16.62
CA GLU A 337 40.32 -8.58 -15.78
C GLU A 337 38.89 -8.60 -15.27
N LEU A 338 38.73 -8.68 -13.94
CA LEU A 338 37.44 -8.66 -13.26
C LEU A 338 37.36 -7.49 -12.30
N ILE A 339 36.12 -7.22 -11.87
CA ILE A 339 35.84 -6.36 -10.71
C ILE A 339 35.06 -7.12 -9.65
N MET A 340 35.28 -6.74 -8.38
CA MET A 340 34.70 -7.39 -7.21
C MET A 340 34.40 -6.38 -6.11
N ASP A 341 33.52 -6.74 -5.19
CA ASP A 341 33.20 -5.92 -4.02
C ASP A 341 34.34 -5.86 -3.02
N GLN A 342 34.56 -4.68 -2.44
CA GLN A 342 35.54 -4.44 -1.37
C GLN A 342 35.33 -5.35 -0.15
N ALA A 343 34.07 -5.65 0.21
CA ALA A 343 33.75 -6.51 1.34
C ALA A 343 34.27 -7.94 1.15
N ASP A 344 34.19 -8.47 -0.08
CA ASP A 344 34.73 -9.77 -0.42
C ASP A 344 36.26 -9.75 -0.34
N ALA A 345 36.87 -8.76 -0.97
CA ALA A 345 38.33 -8.60 -1.00
C ALA A 345 38.94 -8.53 0.41
N LYS A 346 38.32 -7.75 1.32
CA LYS A 346 38.77 -7.64 2.73
C LYS A 346 38.69 -8.95 3.52
N SER A 347 37.86 -9.89 3.06
CA SER A 347 37.70 -11.19 3.72
C SER A 347 38.80 -12.21 3.36
N PHE A 348 39.55 -11.98 2.27
CA PHE A 348 40.48 -12.96 1.72
C PHE A 348 41.80 -13.03 2.47
N LYS A 349 42.42 -14.22 2.37
CA LYS A 349 43.77 -14.46 2.84
C LYS A 349 44.65 -14.95 1.69
N TYR A 350 45.93 -14.64 1.77
CA TYR A 350 46.90 -15.15 0.82
C TYR A 350 46.90 -16.70 0.82
N GLY A 351 46.89 -17.31 -0.37
CA GLY A 351 46.86 -18.75 -0.56
C GLY A 351 45.52 -19.44 -0.32
N GLU A 352 44.48 -18.68 0.08
CA GLU A 352 43.13 -19.20 0.27
C GLU A 352 42.48 -19.59 -1.06
N GLU A 353 41.76 -20.73 -1.06
CA GLU A 353 40.92 -21.12 -2.19
C GLU A 353 39.52 -20.57 -2.01
N ILE A 354 39.02 -19.86 -3.02
CA ILE A 354 37.68 -19.24 -3.10
C ILE A 354 36.94 -19.78 -4.30
N THR A 355 35.59 -19.67 -4.31
CA THR A 355 34.78 -19.92 -5.51
C THR A 355 34.38 -18.59 -6.14
N ILE A 356 34.80 -18.38 -7.38
CA ILE A 356 34.31 -17.35 -8.30
C ILE A 356 33.00 -17.89 -8.88
N MET A 357 31.86 -17.38 -8.44
CA MET A 357 30.54 -17.94 -8.77
C MET A 357 30.31 -18.05 -10.28
N GLN A 358 29.74 -19.18 -10.71
CA GLN A 358 29.48 -19.52 -12.13
C GLN A 358 30.75 -19.76 -12.98
N TRP A 359 31.94 -19.68 -12.42
CA TRP A 359 33.20 -19.97 -13.09
C TRP A 359 33.89 -21.23 -12.51
N GLY A 360 34.27 -21.19 -11.25
CA GLY A 360 34.98 -22.28 -10.58
C GLY A 360 35.78 -21.74 -9.41
N ASN A 361 36.70 -22.55 -8.93
CA ASN A 361 37.57 -22.14 -7.83
C ASN A 361 38.81 -21.37 -8.32
N ALA A 362 39.41 -20.58 -7.42
CA ALA A 362 40.65 -19.89 -7.64
C ALA A 362 41.43 -19.74 -6.31
N PHE A 363 42.75 -19.76 -6.36
CA PHE A 363 43.63 -19.42 -5.22
C PHE A 363 43.94 -17.92 -5.22
N VAL A 364 43.84 -17.27 -4.09
CA VAL A 364 44.28 -15.89 -3.89
C VAL A 364 45.81 -15.84 -3.83
N ARG A 365 46.46 -15.27 -4.85
CA ARG A 365 47.92 -15.22 -5.01
C ARG A 365 48.54 -13.90 -4.58
N SER A 366 47.82 -12.81 -4.63
CA SER A 366 48.29 -11.56 -4.05
C SER A 366 47.10 -10.68 -3.65
N ILE A 367 47.30 -9.81 -2.69
CA ILE A 367 46.38 -8.80 -2.22
C ILE A 367 47.16 -7.50 -2.08
N ALA A 368 46.76 -6.43 -2.77
CA ALA A 368 47.44 -5.15 -2.64
C ALA A 368 47.29 -4.63 -1.21
N SER A 369 48.35 -4.04 -0.69
CA SER A 369 48.34 -3.41 0.62
C SER A 369 47.53 -2.10 0.56
N GLY A 370 46.78 -1.83 1.62
CA GLY A 370 46.03 -0.60 1.78
C GLY A 370 44.57 -0.83 2.21
N ASP A 371 43.91 0.24 2.61
CA ASP A 371 42.48 0.28 2.91
C ASP A 371 41.93 1.58 2.28
N PRO A 372 41.16 1.49 1.19
CA PRO A 372 40.62 0.27 0.56
C PRO A 372 41.67 -0.57 -0.22
N ILE A 373 41.41 -1.87 -0.33
CA ILE A 373 42.16 -2.78 -1.23
C ILE A 373 41.84 -2.39 -2.67
N THR A 374 42.89 -2.22 -3.49
CA THR A 374 42.69 -1.74 -4.89
C THR A 374 42.79 -2.86 -5.91
N SER A 375 43.56 -3.93 -5.62
CA SER A 375 43.72 -5.04 -6.55
C SER A 375 44.03 -6.35 -5.87
N ILE A 376 43.66 -7.44 -6.54
CA ILE A 376 43.93 -8.83 -6.13
C ILE A 376 44.36 -9.61 -7.37
N THR A 377 45.23 -10.63 -7.17
CA THR A 377 45.53 -11.59 -8.21
C THR A 377 45.05 -12.98 -7.76
N CYS A 378 44.31 -13.64 -8.63
CA CYS A 378 43.83 -15.01 -8.39
C CYS A 378 44.28 -15.94 -9.51
N GLU A 379 44.63 -17.17 -9.13
CA GLU A 379 44.99 -18.26 -10.04
C GLU A 379 43.87 -19.29 -10.09
N LEU A 380 43.33 -19.57 -11.30
CA LEU A 380 42.21 -20.49 -11.47
C LEU A 380 42.60 -21.94 -11.05
N ASN A 381 41.64 -22.60 -10.43
CA ASN A 381 41.65 -24.03 -10.11
C ASN A 381 40.28 -24.64 -10.43
N LEU A 382 40.00 -24.83 -11.74
CA LEU A 382 38.68 -25.31 -12.20
C LEU A 382 38.42 -26.77 -11.83
N LYS A 383 39.47 -27.52 -11.36
CA LYS A 383 39.34 -28.88 -10.85
C LYS A 383 38.96 -28.91 -9.36
N GLY A 384 38.99 -27.77 -8.69
CA GLY A 384 38.64 -27.65 -7.27
C GLY A 384 37.16 -27.95 -7.00
N ASP A 385 36.85 -28.48 -5.80
CA ASP A 385 35.45 -28.66 -5.40
C ASP A 385 34.83 -27.36 -4.90
N VAL A 386 33.92 -26.83 -5.68
CA VAL A 386 33.17 -25.58 -5.33
C VAL A 386 32.38 -25.70 -4.03
N ARG A 387 32.13 -26.92 -3.52
CA ARG A 387 31.42 -27.12 -2.25
C ARG A 387 32.37 -26.98 -1.05
N ALA A 388 33.64 -27.25 -1.26
CA ALA A 388 34.66 -27.26 -0.20
C ALA A 388 35.09 -25.83 0.20
N THR A 389 34.94 -24.84 -0.67
CA THR A 389 35.33 -23.46 -0.36
C THR A 389 34.35 -22.79 0.59
N GLU A 390 34.86 -22.04 1.56
CA GLU A 390 34.06 -21.23 2.47
C GLU A 390 33.45 -20.02 1.77
N LYS A 391 34.22 -19.34 0.93
CA LYS A 391 33.88 -18.10 0.30
C LYS A 391 33.45 -18.30 -1.16
N LYS A 392 32.24 -17.81 -1.46
CA LYS A 392 31.64 -17.79 -2.81
C LYS A 392 31.32 -16.37 -3.17
N VAL A 393 32.01 -15.85 -4.17
CA VAL A 393 32.01 -14.41 -4.47
C VAL A 393 31.41 -14.10 -5.82
N THR A 394 30.74 -12.95 -5.90
CA THR A 394 30.21 -12.36 -7.13
C THR A 394 31.27 -11.49 -7.80
N TRP A 395 31.23 -11.42 -9.11
CA TRP A 395 32.19 -10.70 -9.93
C TRP A 395 31.58 -10.28 -11.26
N LEU A 396 32.21 -9.35 -11.93
CA LEU A 396 31.91 -8.97 -13.32
C LEU A 396 33.23 -8.83 -14.11
N SER A 397 33.21 -9.28 -15.37
CA SER A 397 34.31 -8.98 -16.30
C SER A 397 34.31 -7.47 -16.59
N SER A 398 35.49 -6.85 -16.54
CA SER A 398 35.69 -5.48 -16.99
C SER A 398 35.93 -5.34 -18.49
N GLU A 399 36.08 -6.49 -19.21
CA GLU A 399 36.36 -6.58 -20.60
C GLU A 399 35.30 -7.45 -21.32
N GLY A 400 35.08 -7.20 -22.61
CA GLY A 400 34.21 -8.00 -23.49
C GLY A 400 32.71 -7.91 -23.19
N GLN A 401 32.30 -7.08 -22.26
CA GLN A 401 30.88 -6.74 -21.97
C GLN A 401 30.72 -5.28 -21.56
N LYS A 402 29.50 -4.79 -21.66
CA LYS A 402 29.15 -3.47 -21.14
C LYS A 402 28.71 -3.56 -19.69
N LEU A 403 29.40 -2.86 -18.80
CA LEU A 403 28.97 -2.71 -17.42
C LEU A 403 27.89 -1.63 -17.33
N ILE A 404 26.74 -1.98 -16.77
CA ILE A 404 25.56 -1.11 -16.73
C ILE A 404 25.51 -0.37 -15.40
N PRO A 405 25.53 0.98 -15.43
CA PRO A 405 25.34 1.79 -14.23
C PRO A 405 23.98 1.51 -13.58
N ALA A 406 23.98 1.33 -12.27
CA ALA A 406 22.78 1.07 -11.49
C ALA A 406 22.74 1.91 -10.22
N GLU A 407 21.54 2.33 -9.81
CA GLU A 407 21.24 2.86 -8.48
C GLU A 407 20.51 1.79 -7.69
N LEU A 408 21.06 1.41 -6.54
CA LEU A 408 20.45 0.47 -5.61
C LEU A 408 19.89 1.24 -4.43
N TRP A 409 18.57 1.36 -4.38
CA TRP A 409 17.86 2.06 -3.31
C TRP A 409 17.37 1.09 -2.24
N ASP A 410 17.62 1.41 -0.98
CA ASP A 410 17.06 0.72 0.18
C ASP A 410 16.24 1.70 1.02
N PHE A 411 15.15 1.20 1.62
CA PHE A 411 14.17 2.00 2.34
C PHE A 411 13.97 1.46 3.76
N ASP A 412 13.86 2.38 4.72
CA ASP A 412 13.57 2.08 6.12
C ASP A 412 12.19 2.60 6.54
N TYR A 413 11.77 2.28 7.76
CA TYR A 413 10.52 2.74 8.34
C TYR A 413 10.52 4.25 8.51
N LEU A 414 9.35 4.87 8.31
CA LEU A 414 9.18 6.32 8.46
C LEU A 414 9.28 6.78 9.93
N ILE A 415 8.99 5.88 10.87
CA ILE A 415 9.02 6.18 12.32
C ILE A 415 9.78 5.12 13.09
N THR A 416 10.35 5.54 14.20
CA THR A 416 11.11 4.69 15.13
C THR A 416 10.23 4.02 16.19
N LYS A 417 9.07 4.60 16.51
CA LYS A 417 8.14 4.06 17.52
C LYS A 417 7.24 2.99 16.91
N ASP A 418 7.03 1.89 17.60
CA ASP A 418 6.22 0.77 17.10
C ASP A 418 4.75 1.16 16.86
N LYS A 419 4.19 2.02 17.72
CA LYS A 419 2.84 2.57 17.60
C LYS A 419 2.82 4.03 18.03
N LEU A 420 2.26 4.92 17.19
CA LEU A 420 2.00 6.30 17.56
C LEU A 420 0.65 6.39 18.30
N GLU A 421 0.67 7.04 19.46
CA GLU A 421 -0.55 7.40 20.17
C GLU A 421 -1.11 8.74 19.64
N GLU A 422 -2.30 9.12 20.08
CA GLU A 422 -2.99 10.30 19.56
C GLU A 422 -2.24 11.60 19.88
N GLU A 423 -1.70 11.69 21.10
CA GLU A 423 -0.94 12.83 21.64
C GLU A 423 0.53 12.87 21.21
N ASP A 424 1.01 11.85 20.51
CA ASP A 424 2.40 11.82 20.05
C ASP A 424 2.68 12.89 19.00
N ASP A 425 3.74 13.65 19.22
CA ASP A 425 4.31 14.54 18.22
C ASP A 425 5.07 13.73 17.18
N LEU A 426 4.53 13.67 15.96
CA LEU A 426 5.10 12.89 14.85
C LEU A 426 6.58 13.22 14.61
N GLU A 427 6.96 14.50 14.66
CA GLU A 427 8.33 14.95 14.32
C GLU A 427 9.39 14.32 15.24
N LYS A 428 9.04 14.04 16.51
CA LYS A 428 9.98 13.41 17.46
C LYS A 428 10.28 11.94 17.18
N PHE A 429 9.42 11.30 16.41
CA PHE A 429 9.53 9.87 16.12
C PHE A 429 9.87 9.58 14.65
N LEU A 430 10.09 10.61 13.82
CA LEU A 430 10.54 10.39 12.45
C LEU A 430 11.93 9.77 12.42
N THR A 431 12.12 8.76 11.57
CA THR A 431 13.42 8.18 11.30
C THR A 431 14.28 9.19 10.50
N PRO A 432 15.50 9.51 10.95
CA PRO A 432 16.30 10.57 10.31
C PRO A 432 16.66 10.28 8.85
N VAL A 433 17.02 9.03 8.53
CA VAL A 433 17.38 8.58 7.18
C VAL A 433 16.55 7.36 6.85
N THR A 434 15.65 7.50 5.88
CA THR A 434 14.68 6.44 5.51
C THR A 434 14.87 5.93 4.09
N ALA A 435 15.76 6.53 3.32
CA ALA A 435 16.14 6.11 1.98
C ALA A 435 17.64 6.26 1.80
N THR A 436 18.30 5.21 1.36
CA THR A 436 19.72 5.20 1.04
C THR A 436 19.92 4.69 -0.37
N MET A 437 20.94 5.21 -1.06
CA MET A 437 21.28 4.84 -2.43
C MET A 437 22.75 4.49 -2.52
N GLU A 438 23.03 3.38 -3.18
CA GLU A 438 24.38 2.97 -3.55
C GLU A 438 24.52 2.86 -5.07
N GLU A 439 25.59 3.42 -5.62
CA GLU A 439 25.92 3.22 -7.02
C GLU A 439 26.59 1.85 -7.25
N ALA A 440 26.12 1.16 -8.29
CA ALA A 440 26.66 -0.15 -8.67
C ALA A 440 26.90 -0.26 -10.18
N LEU A 441 27.59 -1.31 -10.57
CA LEU A 441 27.74 -1.79 -11.95
C LEU A 441 27.09 -3.15 -12.03
N CYS A 442 26.17 -3.33 -12.98
CA CYS A 442 25.48 -4.59 -13.26
C CYS A 442 25.99 -5.24 -14.55
N ASP A 443 25.73 -6.55 -14.71
CA ASP A 443 25.93 -7.24 -15.98
C ASP A 443 25.05 -6.68 -17.09
N GLU A 444 25.47 -6.83 -18.35
CA GLU A 444 24.80 -6.23 -19.52
C GLU A 444 23.35 -6.71 -19.73
N ASN A 445 23.00 -7.90 -19.20
CA ASN A 445 21.69 -8.50 -19.43
C ASN A 445 20.54 -7.75 -18.70
N VAL A 446 20.86 -6.85 -17.74
CA VAL A 446 19.83 -6.09 -17.04
C VAL A 446 19.16 -5.03 -17.90
N THR A 447 19.72 -4.69 -19.06
CA THR A 447 19.19 -3.67 -19.96
C THR A 447 17.81 -3.99 -20.55
N LYS A 448 17.43 -5.27 -20.57
CA LYS A 448 16.13 -5.74 -21.09
C LYS A 448 14.95 -5.48 -20.15
N TYR A 449 15.22 -5.22 -18.86
CA TYR A 449 14.16 -5.07 -17.86
C TYR A 449 13.55 -3.68 -17.88
N LYS A 450 12.24 -3.66 -17.65
CA LYS A 450 11.40 -2.46 -17.62
C LYS A 450 10.89 -2.22 -16.21
N LYS A 451 10.30 -1.06 -16.02
CA LYS A 451 9.59 -0.71 -14.78
C LYS A 451 8.64 -1.85 -14.38
N ASP A 452 8.60 -2.15 -13.10
CA ASP A 452 7.83 -3.20 -12.42
C ASP A 452 8.41 -4.63 -12.52
N ASP A 453 9.41 -4.89 -13.34
CA ASP A 453 10.09 -6.18 -13.35
C ASP A 453 10.82 -6.42 -12.02
N ILE A 454 10.85 -7.69 -11.61
CA ILE A 454 11.54 -8.11 -10.38
C ILE A 454 12.72 -8.98 -10.77
N ILE A 455 13.90 -8.65 -10.25
CA ILE A 455 15.14 -9.38 -10.43
C ILE A 455 15.77 -9.71 -9.08
N GLN A 456 16.67 -10.69 -9.05
CA GLN A 456 17.55 -10.95 -7.93
C GLN A 456 18.96 -10.50 -8.28
N LEU A 457 19.59 -9.69 -7.43
CA LEU A 457 21.03 -9.48 -7.46
C LEU A 457 21.66 -10.50 -6.53
N GLU A 458 22.49 -11.38 -7.09
CA GLU A 458 23.13 -12.49 -6.36
C GLU A 458 23.84 -11.98 -5.11
N ARG A 459 23.60 -12.62 -3.95
CA ARG A 459 24.10 -12.27 -2.62
C ARG A 459 23.62 -10.92 -2.04
N ARG A 460 22.89 -10.08 -2.83
CA ARG A 460 22.36 -8.78 -2.35
C ARG A 460 20.85 -8.81 -2.03
N GLY A 461 20.06 -9.61 -2.75
CA GLY A 461 18.63 -9.72 -2.52
C GLY A 461 17.78 -9.50 -3.76
N TYR A 462 16.50 -9.23 -3.55
CA TYR A 462 15.53 -8.98 -4.62
C TYR A 462 15.35 -7.49 -4.83
N TYR A 463 15.15 -7.11 -6.08
CA TYR A 463 14.96 -5.73 -6.47
C TYR A 463 13.83 -5.62 -7.49
N ARG A 464 13.05 -4.57 -7.36
CA ARG A 464 12.10 -4.15 -8.38
C ARG A 464 12.73 -3.03 -9.21
N VAL A 465 12.58 -3.11 -10.51
CA VAL A 465 12.99 -2.05 -11.43
C VAL A 465 12.02 -0.89 -11.31
N ASP A 466 12.47 0.25 -10.79
CA ASP A 466 11.68 1.48 -10.76
C ASP A 466 11.83 2.28 -12.05
N LYS A 467 13.03 2.22 -12.67
CA LYS A 467 13.32 2.82 -13.97
C LYS A 467 14.24 1.89 -14.76
N GLY A 468 13.81 1.50 -15.96
CA GLY A 468 14.60 0.68 -16.88
C GLY A 468 15.79 1.44 -17.47
N TYR A 469 16.73 0.70 -18.06
CA TYR A 469 17.96 1.27 -18.63
C TYR A 469 17.72 2.30 -19.73
N ASP A 470 16.71 2.08 -20.58
CA ASP A 470 16.36 2.97 -21.70
C ASP A 470 15.29 4.02 -21.34
N GLU A 471 14.81 4.01 -20.09
CA GLU A 471 13.82 4.95 -19.61
C GLU A 471 14.47 6.23 -19.07
N GLY A 472 14.76 7.17 -19.94
CA GLY A 472 15.31 8.50 -19.64
C GLY A 472 16.70 8.77 -20.21
N ASP A 473 17.21 9.98 -19.97
CA ASP A 473 18.44 10.51 -20.60
C ASP A 473 19.73 9.87 -20.04
N GLU A 474 19.71 9.48 -18.78
CA GLU A 474 20.85 8.84 -18.12
C GLU A 474 20.79 7.32 -18.31
N LYS A 475 21.58 6.76 -19.17
CA LYS A 475 21.66 5.30 -19.42
C LYS A 475 22.06 4.49 -18.18
N LYS A 476 21.14 4.41 -17.20
CA LYS A 476 21.28 3.66 -15.94
C LYS A 476 19.97 2.97 -15.57
N ILE A 477 20.04 1.91 -14.77
CA ILE A 477 18.87 1.24 -14.20
C ILE A 477 18.69 1.65 -12.75
N VAL A 478 17.44 1.90 -12.31
CA VAL A 478 17.11 2.22 -10.91
C VAL A 478 16.38 1.06 -10.30
N LEU A 479 16.92 0.55 -9.21
CA LEU A 479 16.49 -0.68 -8.54
C LEU A 479 16.12 -0.43 -7.08
N PHE A 480 14.92 -0.83 -6.68
CA PHE A 480 14.42 -0.72 -5.32
C PHE A 480 14.49 -2.06 -4.60
N CYS A 481 15.19 -2.09 -3.49
CA CYS A 481 15.34 -3.29 -2.67
C CYS A 481 13.99 -3.76 -2.12
N ILE A 482 13.69 -5.04 -2.33
CA ILE A 482 12.50 -5.72 -1.81
C ILE A 482 12.89 -6.44 -0.53
N PRO A 483 12.27 -6.13 0.62
CA PRO A 483 12.55 -6.81 1.87
C PRO A 483 12.21 -8.32 1.78
N THR A 484 12.95 -9.14 2.53
CA THR A 484 12.79 -10.61 2.50
C THR A 484 12.10 -11.19 3.72
N GLY A 485 11.74 -10.35 4.69
CA GLY A 485 11.14 -10.78 5.95
C GLY A 485 12.14 -11.28 6.97
N LYS A 486 13.43 -11.34 6.66
CA LYS A 486 14.48 -11.45 7.65
C LYS A 486 14.73 -10.04 8.18
N GLY A 487 14.61 -9.84 9.49
CA GLY A 487 14.87 -8.55 10.10
C GLY A 487 16.22 -7.96 9.65
N LYS A 488 16.28 -6.63 9.54
CA LYS A 488 17.57 -5.94 9.49
C LYS A 488 18.26 -6.08 10.83
#